data_fc68613503ad77ffb387c5c00af18e65
#
_entry.id   fc68613503ad77ffb387c5c00af18e65
#
_cell.length_a   1.000
_cell.length_b   1.000
_cell.length_c   1.000
_cell.angle_alpha   90.00
_cell.angle_beta   90.00
_cell.angle_gamma   90.00
#
_symmetry.space_group_name_H-M   'P 1'
#
loop_
_entity.id
_entity.type
_entity.pdbx_description
1 polymer ?
#
loop_
_entity_poly.entity_id
_entity_poly.type
_entity_poly.pdbx_seq_one_letter_code
_entity_poly.pdbx_strand_id
1 'polypeptide(L)'
;MSRKAEKYFEEVSGSWDALRKSFYGDEVRDAVLAAAKVLPSDTVLDVGAGTGFLTEGAAKIARRVIALDFSETMTGESRMKLGGRNVEFKIGNVEQIPLRDASVDAVIGNMILHHCLNPDIAVRDMARVLVPGGRLALSDLQQHNYEFLRKEHADRWLGFDVPQVRSMLARAGFGEIRVEALESCCSSTAEHGQVKIPMFLASGRRR
;
A
#
# COMPACT_ATOMS: atom_id res chain seq x y z
N MET A 1 -9.91 -7.17 5.83
CA MET A 1 -8.75 -7.60 6.64
C MET A 1 -9.15 -8.56 7.74
N SER A 2 -8.19 -9.34 8.31
CA SER A 2 -8.47 -10.29 9.39
C SER A 2 -8.38 -9.60 10.77
N ARG A 3 -9.14 -10.11 11.78
CA ARG A 3 -9.02 -9.66 13.19
C ARG A 3 -7.59 -9.79 13.74
N LYS A 4 -6.81 -10.75 13.21
CA LYS A 4 -5.41 -10.94 13.61
C LYS A 4 -4.54 -9.78 13.15
N ALA A 5 -4.71 -9.32 11.90
CA ALA A 5 -3.99 -8.17 11.38
C ALA A 5 -4.39 -6.88 12.12
N GLU A 6 -5.67 -6.70 12.42
CA GLU A 6 -6.17 -5.56 13.20
C GLU A 6 -5.45 -5.47 14.55
N LYS A 7 -5.48 -6.56 15.31
CA LYS A 7 -4.81 -6.61 16.62
C LYS A 7 -3.30 -6.36 16.53
N TYR A 8 -2.63 -6.94 15.54
CA TYR A 8 -1.19 -6.73 15.33
C TYR A 8 -0.88 -5.24 15.10
N PHE A 9 -1.61 -4.58 14.19
CA PHE A 9 -1.38 -3.17 13.88
C PHE A 9 -1.77 -2.22 15.03
N GLU A 10 -2.75 -2.58 15.85
CA GLU A 10 -3.03 -1.86 17.11
C GLU A 10 -1.85 -1.92 18.08
N GLU A 11 -1.26 -3.10 18.26
CA GLU A 11 -0.15 -3.33 19.19
C GLU A 11 1.14 -2.60 18.77
N VAL A 12 1.43 -2.50 17.46
CA VAL A 12 2.68 -1.92 16.95
C VAL A 12 2.56 -0.45 16.53
N SER A 13 1.37 0.15 16.55
CA SER A 13 1.12 1.48 15.97
C SER A 13 2.08 2.56 16.47
N GLY A 14 2.30 2.64 17.78
CA GLY A 14 3.18 3.64 18.39
C GLY A 14 4.68 3.49 18.07
N SER A 15 5.12 2.30 17.61
CA SER A 15 6.50 2.01 17.23
C SER A 15 6.66 1.73 15.73
N TRP A 16 5.56 1.78 14.97
CA TRP A 16 5.52 1.36 13.57
C TRP A 16 6.56 2.02 12.68
N ASP A 17 6.78 3.32 12.82
CA ASP A 17 7.76 4.04 11.98
C ASP A 17 9.19 3.54 12.17
N ALA A 18 9.56 3.22 13.42
CA ALA A 18 10.87 2.65 13.72
C ALA A 18 10.96 1.22 13.17
N LEU A 19 9.91 0.42 13.35
CA LEU A 19 9.82 -0.94 12.85
C LEU A 19 9.88 -0.96 11.31
N ARG A 20 9.07 -0.14 10.64
CA ARG A 20 9.07 -0.01 9.16
C ARG A 20 10.48 0.33 8.63
N LYS A 21 11.19 1.26 9.28
CA LYS A 21 12.56 1.64 8.87
C LYS A 21 13.56 0.49 8.95
N SER A 22 13.30 -0.51 9.80
CA SER A 22 14.13 -1.73 9.83
C SER A 22 13.82 -2.68 8.66
N PHE A 23 12.66 -2.55 8.03
CA PHE A 23 12.25 -3.38 6.91
C PHE A 23 12.74 -2.83 5.56
N TYR A 24 12.50 -1.54 5.28
CA TYR A 24 12.86 -0.86 4.03
C TYR A 24 12.98 0.66 4.23
N GLY A 25 13.68 1.32 3.32
CA GLY A 25 13.97 2.76 3.38
C GLY A 25 12.95 3.63 2.62
N ASP A 26 13.28 4.91 2.53
CA ASP A 26 12.42 5.93 1.90
C ASP A 26 12.42 5.82 0.36
N GLU A 27 13.40 5.14 -0.23
CA GLU A 27 13.47 4.86 -1.67
C GLU A 27 12.25 4.10 -2.20
N VAL A 28 11.61 3.27 -1.36
CA VAL A 28 10.37 2.57 -1.72
C VAL A 28 9.22 3.57 -1.93
N ARG A 29 9.09 4.56 -1.04
CA ARG A 29 8.10 5.64 -1.19
C ARG A 29 8.32 6.40 -2.49
N ASP A 30 9.56 6.81 -2.72
CA ASP A 30 9.93 7.64 -3.86
C ASP A 30 9.68 6.89 -5.19
N ALA A 31 9.98 5.57 -5.22
CA ALA A 31 9.68 4.70 -6.35
C ALA A 31 8.16 4.58 -6.62
N VAL A 32 7.35 4.39 -5.58
CA VAL A 32 5.89 4.30 -5.72
C VAL A 32 5.31 5.62 -6.26
N LEU A 33 5.71 6.76 -5.70
CA LEU A 33 5.23 8.07 -6.13
C LEU A 33 5.64 8.38 -7.59
N ALA A 34 6.87 8.03 -7.97
CA ALA A 34 7.36 8.18 -9.34
C ALA A 34 6.57 7.28 -10.31
N ALA A 35 6.31 6.02 -9.97
CA ALA A 35 5.54 5.09 -10.79
C ALA A 35 4.08 5.53 -10.96
N ALA A 36 3.47 6.09 -9.91
CA ALA A 36 2.14 6.68 -9.95
C ALA A 36 2.11 8.00 -10.75
N LYS A 37 3.26 8.60 -11.04
CA LYS A 37 3.38 9.91 -11.70
C LYS A 37 2.46 10.94 -11.05
N VAL A 38 2.54 11.07 -9.72
CA VAL A 38 1.71 11.99 -8.95
C VAL A 38 1.92 13.43 -9.44
N LEU A 39 0.83 14.15 -9.70
CA LEU A 39 0.84 15.52 -10.22
C LEU A 39 0.30 16.52 -9.18
N PRO A 40 0.68 17.80 -9.25
CA PRO A 40 0.18 18.84 -8.35
C PRO A 40 -1.34 19.07 -8.39
N SER A 41 -2.01 18.66 -9.46
CA SER A 41 -3.47 18.76 -9.60
C SER A 41 -4.23 17.57 -9.02
N ASP A 42 -3.54 16.48 -8.67
CA ASP A 42 -4.18 15.21 -8.35
C ASP A 42 -4.88 15.21 -6.99
N THR A 43 -5.95 14.44 -6.93
CA THR A 43 -6.46 13.80 -5.71
C THR A 43 -5.89 12.39 -5.67
N VAL A 44 -5.06 12.11 -4.69
CA VAL A 44 -4.38 10.82 -4.49
C VAL A 44 -5.06 10.05 -3.37
N LEU A 45 -5.32 8.75 -3.58
CA LEU A 45 -5.72 7.83 -2.53
C LEU A 45 -4.52 6.97 -2.14
N ASP A 46 -4.14 7.01 -0.87
CA ASP A 46 -3.18 6.09 -0.25
C ASP A 46 -3.95 4.99 0.47
N VAL A 47 -3.84 3.75 -0.02
CA VAL A 47 -4.55 2.60 0.53
C VAL A 47 -3.67 1.79 1.47
N GLY A 48 -4.16 1.52 2.69
CA GLY A 48 -3.35 0.97 3.77
C GLY A 48 -2.31 1.98 4.22
N ALA A 49 -2.74 3.23 4.39
CA ALA A 49 -1.84 4.36 4.66
C ALA A 49 -1.01 4.21 5.95
N GLY A 50 -1.49 3.41 6.91
CA GLY A 50 -0.83 3.20 8.18
C GLY A 50 -0.56 4.52 8.90
N THR A 51 0.69 4.70 9.34
CA THR A 51 1.16 5.93 9.99
C THR A 51 1.50 7.07 9.02
N GLY A 52 1.21 6.91 7.71
CA GLY A 52 1.32 7.96 6.70
C GLY A 52 2.60 7.98 5.88
N PHE A 53 3.29 6.85 5.72
CA PHE A 53 4.57 6.77 5.00
C PHE A 53 4.51 7.27 3.55
N LEU A 54 3.57 6.76 2.74
CA LEU A 54 3.36 7.27 1.38
C LEU A 54 2.59 8.59 1.40
N THR A 55 1.62 8.73 2.29
CA THR A 55 0.80 9.94 2.46
C THR A 55 1.66 11.19 2.62
N GLU A 56 2.73 11.14 3.45
CA GLU A 56 3.64 12.27 3.67
C GLU A 56 4.33 12.72 2.37
N GLY A 57 4.80 11.77 1.58
CA GLY A 57 5.42 12.06 0.28
C GLY A 57 4.42 12.62 -0.72
N ALA A 58 3.25 11.99 -0.85
CA ALA A 58 2.19 12.42 -1.75
C ALA A 58 1.66 13.82 -1.41
N ALA A 59 1.53 14.16 -0.11
CA ALA A 59 1.07 15.46 0.35
C ALA A 59 2.00 16.64 -0.01
N LYS A 60 3.27 16.37 -0.30
CA LYS A 60 4.23 17.38 -0.78
C LYS A 60 4.02 17.72 -2.27
N ILE A 61 3.34 16.86 -3.02
CA ILE A 61 3.18 16.97 -4.47
C ILE A 61 1.74 17.26 -4.85
N ALA A 62 0.81 16.44 -4.37
CA ALA A 62 -0.59 16.42 -4.80
C ALA A 62 -1.40 17.60 -4.22
N ARG A 63 -2.48 17.96 -4.92
CA ARG A 63 -3.47 18.92 -4.42
C ARG A 63 -4.17 18.43 -3.14
N ARG A 64 -4.48 17.14 -3.08
CA ARG A 64 -5.21 16.49 -1.97
C ARG A 64 -4.78 15.04 -1.86
N VAL A 65 -4.62 14.55 -0.65
CA VAL A 65 -4.39 13.13 -0.36
C VAL A 65 -5.51 12.61 0.52
N ILE A 66 -6.03 11.43 0.20
CA ILE A 66 -6.96 10.68 1.04
C ILE A 66 -6.16 9.50 1.59
N ALA A 67 -5.91 9.50 2.88
CA ALA A 67 -5.24 8.42 3.60
C ALA A 67 -6.31 7.46 4.13
N LEU A 68 -6.38 6.25 3.55
CA LEU A 68 -7.32 5.21 3.93
C LEU A 68 -6.59 4.10 4.68
N ASP A 69 -7.02 3.83 5.90
CA ASP A 69 -6.58 2.66 6.64
C ASP A 69 -7.76 2.03 7.41
N PHE A 70 -7.69 0.75 7.72
CA PHE A 70 -8.72 0.08 8.51
C PHE A 70 -8.50 0.25 10.02
N SER A 71 -7.26 0.57 10.45
CA SER A 71 -6.87 0.74 11.84
C SER A 71 -7.07 2.19 12.30
N GLU A 72 -7.90 2.37 13.32
CA GLU A 72 -8.09 3.69 13.95
C GLU A 72 -6.82 4.20 14.61
N THR A 73 -6.04 3.31 15.24
CA THR A 73 -4.79 3.67 15.91
C THR A 73 -3.74 4.13 14.91
N MET A 74 -3.53 3.39 13.81
CA MET A 74 -2.63 3.81 12.72
C MET A 74 -3.04 5.15 12.11
N THR A 75 -4.33 5.31 11.84
CA THR A 75 -4.88 6.58 11.31
C THR A 75 -4.71 7.72 12.30
N GLY A 76 -4.84 7.45 13.61
CA GLY A 76 -4.58 8.42 14.68
C GLY A 76 -3.14 8.93 14.67
N GLU A 77 -2.15 8.02 14.57
CA GLU A 77 -0.74 8.36 14.43
C GLU A 77 -0.47 9.20 13.17
N SER A 78 -1.04 8.80 12.04
CA SER A 78 -0.93 9.54 10.78
C SER A 78 -1.51 10.95 10.91
N ARG A 79 -2.68 11.09 11.56
CA ARG A 79 -3.34 12.38 11.79
C ARG A 79 -2.53 13.30 12.69
N MET A 80 -1.89 12.78 13.72
CA MET A 80 -1.01 13.58 14.59
C MET A 80 0.18 14.16 13.81
N LYS A 81 0.75 13.40 12.89
CA LYS A 81 1.91 13.81 12.07
C LYS A 81 1.54 14.75 10.93
N LEU A 82 0.43 14.50 10.27
CA LEU A 82 0.08 15.12 8.99
C LEU A 82 -1.19 15.97 9.04
N GLY A 83 -1.83 16.07 10.20
CA GLY A 83 -2.99 16.94 10.40
C GLY A 83 -2.68 18.39 10.07
N GLY A 84 -3.67 19.12 9.52
CA GLY A 84 -3.52 20.50 9.06
C GLY A 84 -2.88 20.66 7.67
N ARG A 85 -2.47 19.57 7.02
CA ARG A 85 -2.05 19.54 5.62
C ARG A 85 -3.24 19.25 4.69
N ASN A 86 -2.98 19.13 3.39
CA ASN A 86 -3.92 18.73 2.35
C ASN A 86 -4.31 17.22 2.41
N VAL A 87 -4.42 16.65 3.61
CA VAL A 87 -4.68 15.24 3.87
C VAL A 87 -6.04 15.06 4.53
N GLU A 88 -6.87 14.18 3.95
CA GLU A 88 -8.10 13.69 4.55
C GLU A 88 -7.89 12.25 5.04
N PHE A 89 -8.28 11.94 6.27
CA PHE A 89 -8.12 10.62 6.88
C PHE A 89 -9.46 9.89 6.89
N LYS A 90 -9.45 8.66 6.39
CA LYS A 90 -10.63 7.78 6.37
C LYS A 90 -10.32 6.41 6.98
N ILE A 91 -11.24 5.95 7.79
CA ILE A 91 -11.24 4.55 8.24
C ILE A 91 -12.04 3.73 7.24
N GLY A 92 -11.47 2.63 6.77
CA GLY A 92 -12.16 1.75 5.82
C GLY A 92 -11.30 0.59 5.33
N ASN A 93 -11.99 -0.35 4.69
CA ASN A 93 -11.37 -1.54 4.13
C ASN A 93 -11.01 -1.32 2.66
N VAL A 94 -9.79 -1.64 2.26
CA VAL A 94 -9.33 -1.57 0.87
C VAL A 94 -10.11 -2.48 -0.09
N GLU A 95 -10.74 -3.54 0.43
CA GLU A 95 -11.63 -4.42 -0.34
C GLU A 95 -13.05 -3.85 -0.53
N GLN A 96 -13.34 -2.72 0.12
CA GLN A 96 -14.59 -1.95 -0.01
C GLN A 96 -14.30 -0.48 0.33
N ILE A 97 -13.62 0.21 -0.58
CA ILE A 97 -13.16 1.59 -0.39
C ILE A 97 -14.37 2.53 -0.26
N PRO A 98 -14.50 3.31 0.83
CA PRO A 98 -15.66 4.17 1.08
C PRO A 98 -15.57 5.48 0.28
N LEU A 99 -15.33 5.37 -1.02
CA LEU A 99 -15.30 6.47 -1.99
C LEU A 99 -16.22 6.16 -3.17
N ARG A 100 -16.69 7.21 -3.83
CA ARG A 100 -17.47 7.10 -5.07
C ARG A 100 -16.58 6.59 -6.21
N ASP A 101 -17.19 6.00 -7.22
CA ASP A 101 -16.56 5.64 -8.47
C ASP A 101 -15.93 6.88 -9.11
N ALA A 102 -14.81 6.70 -9.79
CA ALA A 102 -14.13 7.72 -10.56
C ALA A 102 -13.95 9.05 -9.78
N SER A 103 -13.42 8.97 -8.56
CA SER A 103 -13.28 10.11 -7.64
C SER A 103 -11.84 10.50 -7.30
N VAL A 104 -10.85 9.72 -7.74
CA VAL A 104 -9.43 9.99 -7.50
C VAL A 104 -8.60 9.83 -8.78
N ASP A 105 -7.52 10.61 -8.91
CA ASP A 105 -6.66 10.64 -10.09
C ASP A 105 -5.54 9.60 -10.02
N ALA A 106 -5.09 9.28 -8.80
CA ALA A 106 -4.08 8.25 -8.54
C ALA A 106 -4.40 7.45 -7.28
N VAL A 107 -4.07 6.16 -7.30
CA VAL A 107 -4.07 5.27 -6.14
C VAL A 107 -2.64 4.79 -5.92
N ILE A 108 -2.18 4.91 -4.69
CA ILE A 108 -0.89 4.41 -4.24
C ILE A 108 -1.10 3.45 -3.07
N GLY A 109 -0.17 2.51 -2.88
CA GLY A 109 -0.19 1.63 -1.72
C GLY A 109 1.14 0.93 -1.55
N ASN A 110 1.48 0.62 -0.32
CA ASN A 110 2.71 -0.08 0.03
C ASN A 110 2.45 -1.12 1.10
N MET A 111 2.89 -2.36 0.87
CA MET A 111 2.80 -3.45 1.82
C MET A 111 1.36 -3.71 2.32
N ILE A 112 0.41 -3.72 1.41
CA ILE A 112 -1.03 -3.87 1.75
C ILE A 112 -1.66 -5.14 1.19
N LEU A 113 -1.28 -5.59 -0.02
CA LEU A 113 -1.96 -6.70 -0.68
C LEU A 113 -1.79 -8.01 0.09
N HIS A 114 -0.62 -8.24 0.68
CA HIS A 114 -0.35 -9.47 1.43
C HIS A 114 -1.16 -9.59 2.74
N HIS A 115 -1.81 -8.51 3.19
CA HIS A 115 -2.74 -8.53 4.32
C HIS A 115 -4.21 -8.66 3.90
N CYS A 116 -4.55 -8.51 2.61
CA CYS A 116 -5.93 -8.59 2.13
C CYS A 116 -6.52 -10.00 2.26
N LEU A 117 -7.82 -10.08 2.55
CA LEU A 117 -8.56 -11.35 2.46
C LEU A 117 -8.62 -11.80 1.02
N ASN A 118 -8.94 -10.87 0.11
CA ASN A 118 -8.99 -11.10 -1.33
C ASN A 118 -8.31 -9.95 -2.09
N PRO A 119 -7.03 -10.12 -2.48
CA PRO A 119 -6.28 -9.10 -3.23
C PRO A 119 -6.92 -8.71 -4.57
N ASP A 120 -7.59 -9.65 -5.26
CA ASP A 120 -8.31 -9.36 -6.52
C ASP A 120 -9.47 -8.38 -6.28
N ILE A 121 -10.20 -8.52 -5.19
CA ILE A 121 -11.27 -7.58 -4.82
C ILE A 121 -10.67 -6.21 -4.49
N ALA A 122 -9.59 -6.16 -3.71
CA ALA A 122 -8.93 -4.91 -3.37
C ALA A 122 -8.48 -4.15 -4.62
N VAL A 123 -7.78 -4.81 -5.55
CA VAL A 123 -7.30 -4.19 -6.79
C VAL A 123 -8.46 -3.74 -7.70
N ARG A 124 -9.55 -4.52 -7.75
CA ARG A 124 -10.76 -4.12 -8.49
C ARG A 124 -11.41 -2.88 -7.89
N ASP A 125 -11.46 -2.78 -6.57
CA ASP A 125 -12.04 -1.62 -5.90
C ASP A 125 -11.15 -0.37 -6.02
N MET A 126 -9.83 -0.54 -6.03
CA MET A 126 -8.88 0.52 -6.42
C MET A 126 -9.14 1.02 -7.84
N ALA A 127 -9.38 0.10 -8.80
CA ALA A 127 -9.74 0.49 -10.17
C ALA A 127 -11.08 1.25 -10.23
N ARG A 128 -12.08 0.85 -9.44
CA ARG A 128 -13.41 1.49 -9.40
C ARG A 128 -13.31 2.97 -9.02
N VAL A 129 -12.53 3.29 -7.99
CA VAL A 129 -12.43 4.67 -7.48
C VAL A 129 -11.58 5.59 -8.34
N LEU A 130 -10.68 5.04 -9.19
CA LEU A 130 -9.89 5.82 -10.13
C LEU A 130 -10.76 6.42 -11.23
N VAL A 131 -10.47 7.62 -11.68
CA VAL A 131 -11.05 8.19 -12.92
C VAL A 131 -10.56 7.39 -14.14
N PRO A 132 -11.27 7.39 -15.29
CA PRO A 132 -10.73 6.86 -16.54
C PRO A 132 -9.36 7.50 -16.86
N GLY A 133 -8.36 6.66 -17.17
CA GLY A 133 -6.97 7.11 -17.35
C GLY A 133 -6.22 7.39 -16.04
N GLY A 134 -6.84 7.20 -14.89
CA GLY A 134 -6.20 7.30 -13.57
C GLY A 134 -5.09 6.26 -13.37
N ARG A 135 -4.19 6.51 -12.44
CA ARG A 135 -2.94 5.75 -12.28
C ARG A 135 -2.91 4.99 -10.97
N LEU A 136 -2.38 3.78 -11.02
CA LEU A 136 -2.10 2.93 -9.85
C LEU A 136 -0.61 2.71 -9.72
N ALA A 137 -0.07 2.76 -8.51
CA ALA A 137 1.22 2.18 -8.17
C ALA A 137 1.19 1.50 -6.79
N LEU A 138 1.67 0.27 -6.75
CA LEU A 138 1.72 -0.56 -5.55
C LEU A 138 3.09 -1.19 -5.39
N SER A 139 3.61 -1.22 -4.17
CA SER A 139 4.77 -2.05 -3.81
C SER A 139 4.36 -3.09 -2.77
N ASP A 140 4.88 -4.31 -2.92
CA ASP A 140 4.59 -5.41 -2.00
C ASP A 140 5.67 -6.50 -2.13
N LEU A 141 5.56 -7.57 -1.32
CA LEU A 141 6.49 -8.67 -1.27
C LEU A 141 6.40 -9.56 -2.51
N GLN A 142 7.54 -9.95 -3.09
CA GLN A 142 7.60 -11.06 -4.01
C GLN A 142 7.39 -12.38 -3.25
N GLN A 143 6.92 -13.40 -3.96
CA GLN A 143 6.61 -14.70 -3.38
C GLN A 143 7.84 -15.29 -2.65
N HIS A 144 7.60 -15.80 -1.45
CA HIS A 144 8.59 -16.41 -0.58
C HIS A 144 7.99 -17.51 0.31
N ASN A 145 8.81 -18.20 1.11
CA ASN A 145 8.39 -19.33 1.94
C ASN A 145 8.62 -19.10 3.44
N TYR A 146 8.69 -17.86 3.89
CA TYR A 146 8.95 -17.53 5.30
C TYR A 146 7.65 -17.57 6.13
N GLU A 147 7.24 -18.75 6.55
CA GLU A 147 5.98 -19.00 7.28
C GLU A 147 5.90 -18.27 8.64
N PHE A 148 7.02 -17.89 9.25
CA PHE A 148 7.03 -17.16 10.52
C PHE A 148 6.35 -15.79 10.40
N LEU A 149 6.36 -15.14 9.24
CA LEU A 149 5.73 -13.85 8.99
C LEU A 149 4.20 -13.90 9.17
N ARG A 150 3.59 -15.05 8.88
CA ARG A 150 2.16 -15.27 9.18
C ARG A 150 1.83 -15.14 10.67
N LYS A 151 2.79 -15.48 11.53
CA LYS A 151 2.62 -15.43 12.98
C LYS A 151 3.03 -14.08 13.54
N GLU A 152 4.17 -13.55 13.11
CA GLU A 152 4.84 -12.39 13.69
C GLU A 152 4.34 -11.07 13.10
N HIS A 153 3.97 -11.05 11.80
CA HIS A 153 3.53 -9.83 11.10
C HIS A 153 2.10 -9.90 10.58
N ALA A 154 1.36 -10.96 10.91
CA ALA A 154 0.00 -11.20 10.48
C ALA A 154 -0.19 -11.28 8.95
N ASP A 155 0.87 -11.68 8.22
CA ASP A 155 0.80 -11.88 6.78
C ASP A 155 -0.22 -12.97 6.44
N ARG A 156 -1.08 -12.69 5.50
CA ARG A 156 -2.04 -13.65 4.96
C ARG A 156 -1.47 -14.37 3.74
N TRP A 157 -0.80 -13.61 2.89
CA TRP A 157 -0.12 -14.11 1.68
C TRP A 157 1.39 -13.97 1.87
N LEU A 158 2.14 -14.97 1.44
CA LEU A 158 3.61 -14.93 1.47
C LEU A 158 4.14 -14.34 0.15
N GLY A 159 3.69 -13.10 -0.12
CA GLY A 159 4.02 -12.39 -1.34
C GLY A 159 3.30 -12.91 -2.59
N PHE A 160 3.66 -12.36 -3.74
CA PHE A 160 3.03 -12.63 -5.04
C PHE A 160 4.09 -12.75 -6.13
N ASP A 161 3.89 -13.66 -7.09
CA ASP A 161 4.74 -13.70 -8.26
C ASP A 161 4.35 -12.60 -9.28
N VAL A 162 5.31 -12.23 -10.14
CA VAL A 162 5.10 -11.18 -11.15
C VAL A 162 3.96 -11.49 -12.12
N PRO A 163 3.82 -12.71 -12.68
CA PRO A 163 2.68 -13.09 -13.50
C PRO A 163 1.33 -12.96 -12.80
N GLN A 164 1.26 -13.36 -11.52
CA GLN A 164 0.05 -13.24 -10.71
C GLN A 164 -0.38 -11.79 -10.54
N VAL A 165 0.56 -10.89 -10.16
CA VAL A 165 0.28 -9.46 -10.01
C VAL A 165 -0.17 -8.84 -11.32
N ARG A 166 0.52 -9.13 -12.43
CA ARG A 166 0.15 -8.66 -13.77
C ARG A 166 -1.25 -9.11 -14.16
N SER A 167 -1.59 -10.38 -13.92
CA SER A 167 -2.91 -10.94 -14.20
C SER A 167 -4.01 -10.27 -13.33
N MET A 168 -3.74 -10.03 -12.05
CA MET A 168 -4.66 -9.36 -11.13
C MET A 168 -4.99 -7.95 -11.62
N LEU A 169 -3.98 -7.16 -12.00
CA LEU A 169 -4.18 -5.81 -12.56
C LEU A 169 -4.98 -5.85 -13.87
N ALA A 170 -4.65 -6.78 -14.77
CA ALA A 170 -5.36 -6.92 -16.04
C ALA A 170 -6.84 -7.26 -15.86
N ARG A 171 -7.17 -8.19 -14.94
CA ARG A 171 -8.56 -8.54 -14.61
C ARG A 171 -9.34 -7.39 -13.99
N ALA A 172 -8.65 -6.48 -13.28
CA ALA A 172 -9.26 -5.28 -12.70
C ALA A 172 -9.47 -4.13 -13.71
N GLY A 173 -9.06 -4.31 -14.98
CA GLY A 173 -9.28 -3.34 -16.06
C GLY A 173 -8.13 -2.36 -16.25
N PHE A 174 -6.94 -2.63 -15.69
CA PHE A 174 -5.76 -1.80 -15.97
C PHE A 174 -5.13 -2.14 -17.32
N GLY A 175 -4.58 -1.12 -17.97
CA GLY A 175 -3.67 -1.20 -19.11
C GLY A 175 -2.29 -0.63 -18.75
N GLU A 176 -1.37 -0.62 -19.69
CA GLU A 176 0.01 -0.13 -19.52
C GLU A 176 0.71 -0.75 -18.28
N ILE A 177 0.40 -2.02 -17.99
CA ILE A 177 0.82 -2.71 -16.77
C ILE A 177 2.33 -2.95 -16.80
N ARG A 178 3.01 -2.45 -15.76
CA ARG A 178 4.41 -2.76 -15.46
C ARG A 178 4.47 -3.43 -14.09
N VAL A 179 5.25 -4.49 -13.98
CA VAL A 179 5.59 -5.14 -12.71
C VAL A 179 7.07 -5.48 -12.79
N GLU A 180 7.83 -4.89 -11.91
CA GLU A 180 9.28 -5.00 -11.88
C GLU A 180 9.78 -5.22 -10.44
N ALA A 181 10.96 -5.80 -10.29
CA ALA A 181 11.60 -5.94 -8.99
C ALA A 181 12.04 -4.54 -8.52
N LEU A 182 11.83 -4.25 -7.23
CA LEU A 182 12.50 -3.14 -6.57
C LEU A 182 13.94 -3.53 -6.23
N GLU A 183 14.87 -2.57 -6.29
CA GLU A 183 16.24 -2.79 -5.79
C GLU A 183 16.26 -3.01 -4.28
N SER A 184 15.28 -2.42 -3.57
CA SER A 184 15.10 -2.59 -2.12
C SER A 184 14.44 -3.92 -1.79
N CYS A 185 14.87 -4.50 -0.65
CA CYS A 185 14.29 -5.69 -0.07
C CYS A 185 13.62 -5.34 1.26
N CYS A 186 12.54 -6.05 1.59
CA CYS A 186 12.01 -6.06 2.94
C CYS A 186 12.91 -6.95 3.82
N SER A 187 13.52 -6.36 4.85
CA SER A 187 14.34 -7.10 5.82
C SER A 187 13.50 -7.49 7.03
N SER A 188 13.60 -8.73 7.49
CA SER A 188 12.97 -9.17 8.75
C SER A 188 13.92 -10.05 9.53
N THR A 189 13.76 -10.07 10.85
CA THR A 189 14.61 -10.89 11.74
C THR A 189 13.83 -12.15 12.12
N ALA A 190 14.39 -13.32 11.79
CA ALA A 190 13.92 -14.63 12.20
C ALA A 190 14.79 -15.19 13.34
N GLU A 191 14.33 -16.28 14.00
CA GLU A 191 15.12 -16.99 15.03
C GLU A 191 16.55 -17.34 14.59
N HIS A 192 16.76 -17.56 13.30
CA HIS A 192 18.06 -17.98 12.72
C HIS A 192 18.78 -16.89 11.94
N GLY A 193 18.40 -15.61 12.12
CA GLY A 193 19.08 -14.47 11.50
C GLY A 193 18.16 -13.59 10.65
N GLN A 194 18.79 -12.60 10.01
CA GLN A 194 18.08 -11.66 9.16
C GLN A 194 17.75 -12.29 7.80
N VAL A 195 16.50 -12.19 7.36
CA VAL A 195 16.07 -12.56 6.02
C VAL A 195 15.79 -11.31 5.18
N LYS A 196 16.04 -11.42 3.88
CA LYS A 196 15.75 -10.38 2.90
C LYS A 196 14.73 -10.91 1.91
N ILE A 197 13.61 -10.24 1.81
CA ILE A 197 12.49 -10.62 0.95
C ILE A 197 12.45 -9.61 -0.20
N PRO A 198 12.64 -10.05 -1.46
CA PRO A 198 12.51 -9.16 -2.60
C PRO A 198 11.13 -8.51 -2.64
N MET A 199 11.10 -7.26 -3.10
CA MET A 199 9.86 -6.51 -3.30
C MET A 199 9.61 -6.29 -4.79
N PHE A 200 8.36 -6.10 -5.15
CA PHE A 200 7.99 -5.63 -6.50
C PHE A 200 7.39 -4.23 -6.45
N LEU A 201 7.48 -3.54 -7.56
CA LEU A 201 6.73 -2.34 -7.89
C LEU A 201 5.82 -2.64 -9.06
N ALA A 202 4.52 -2.50 -8.85
CA ALA A 202 3.51 -2.67 -9.87
C ALA A 202 2.85 -1.33 -10.20
N SER A 203 2.65 -1.03 -11.47
CA SER A 203 1.91 0.14 -11.92
C SER A 203 1.00 -0.17 -13.09
N GLY A 204 -0.04 0.64 -13.26
CA GLY A 204 -0.98 0.51 -14.35
C GLY A 204 -1.85 1.75 -14.52
N ARG A 205 -2.55 1.83 -15.64
CA ARG A 205 -3.47 2.90 -15.96
C ARG A 205 -4.87 2.33 -16.14
N ARG A 206 -5.88 2.90 -15.46
CA ARG A 206 -7.29 2.53 -15.65
C ARG A 206 -7.71 2.79 -17.09
N ARG A 207 -8.27 1.77 -17.75
CA ARG A 207 -8.87 1.91 -19.10
C ARG A 207 -10.19 2.65 -19.06
#